data_c37add4a72ac8ee8a24aaf6dfba2e557
#
_entry.id   c37add4a72ac8ee8a24aaf6dfba2e557
#
_cell.length_a   1.000
_cell.length_b   1.000
_cell.length_c   1.000
_cell.angle_alpha   90.00
_cell.angle_beta   90.00
_cell.angle_gamma   90.00
#
_symmetry.space_group_name_H-M   'P 1'
#
loop_
_entity.id
_entity.type
_entity.pdbx_description
1 polymer ?
#
loop_
_entity_poly.entity_id
_entity_poly.type
_entity_poly.pdbx_seq_one_letter_code
_entity_poly.pdbx_strand_id
1 'polypeptide(L)'
;MKAKTPKPPDQTYDRLKRLGLHGIIARWADLQAAPWLTQLADIEETERQRRSLERRIHNARIGSFKPLADFDWAWPKQIDREQIEDLFSFQFLRDAANVVLVGPNGIGKTMVAQNLAYQALLAGYAVRFTSASAMLNELAAQDSSRSLQRRLRRYVNPALLVVDSC
;
A
#
# COMPACT_ATOMS: atom_id res chain seq x y z
N MET A 1 -40.97 34.33 3.62
CA MET A 1 -40.18 33.13 3.32
C MET A 1 -38.83 33.30 3.99
N LYS A 2 -38.57 32.56 5.10
CA LYS A 2 -37.23 32.59 5.78
C LYS A 2 -36.31 31.64 5.02
N ALA A 3 -35.25 32.16 4.47
CA ALA A 3 -34.19 31.37 3.85
C ALA A 3 -33.58 30.42 4.91
N LYS A 4 -33.69 29.11 4.67
CA LYS A 4 -33.12 28.06 5.52
C LYS A 4 -31.60 28.10 5.31
N THR A 5 -30.86 28.63 6.29
CA THR A 5 -29.40 28.59 6.32
C THR A 5 -28.95 27.15 6.10
N PRO A 6 -28.05 26.85 5.15
CA PRO A 6 -27.58 25.48 4.95
C PRO A 6 -26.90 25.00 6.25
N LYS A 7 -27.40 23.90 6.82
CA LYS A 7 -26.81 23.21 7.94
C LYS A 7 -25.38 22.80 7.52
N PRO A 8 -24.34 23.02 8.36
CA PRO A 8 -23.00 22.56 8.03
C PRO A 8 -23.03 21.06 7.67
N PRO A 9 -22.21 20.61 6.72
CA PRO A 9 -22.20 19.22 6.30
C PRO A 9 -22.03 18.33 7.52
N ASP A 10 -22.96 17.39 7.71
CA ASP A 10 -22.89 16.43 8.81
C ASP A 10 -21.75 15.46 8.51
N GLN A 11 -20.63 15.62 9.23
CA GLN A 11 -19.42 14.83 9.01
C GLN A 11 -19.72 13.32 9.08
N THR A 12 -20.64 12.91 9.95
CA THR A 12 -21.04 11.50 10.10
C THR A 12 -21.79 11.02 8.85
N TYR A 13 -22.69 11.84 8.28
CA TYR A 13 -23.38 11.52 7.03
C TYR A 13 -22.38 11.25 5.89
N ASP A 14 -21.41 12.15 5.71
CA ASP A 14 -20.43 12.03 4.63
C ASP A 14 -19.50 10.82 4.83
N ARG A 15 -19.14 10.50 6.08
CA ARG A 15 -18.39 9.29 6.41
C ARG A 15 -19.17 8.03 6.05
N LEU A 16 -20.40 7.90 6.51
CA LEU A 16 -21.28 6.75 6.23
C LEU A 16 -21.58 6.59 4.74
N LYS A 17 -21.71 7.70 4.01
CA LYS A 17 -21.85 7.70 2.55
C LYS A 17 -20.62 7.16 1.85
N ARG A 18 -19.39 7.61 2.25
CA ARG A 18 -18.13 7.06 1.73
C ARG A 18 -17.96 5.58 2.06
N LEU A 19 -18.47 5.17 3.20
CA LEU A 19 -18.52 3.76 3.59
C LEU A 19 -19.56 2.95 2.81
N GLY A 20 -20.40 3.58 1.96
CA GLY A 20 -21.43 2.89 1.19
C GLY A 20 -22.52 2.27 2.04
N LEU A 21 -22.78 2.80 3.24
CA LEU A 21 -23.82 2.34 4.14
C LEU A 21 -25.18 2.90 3.68
N HIS A 22 -25.57 2.54 2.46
CA HIS A 22 -26.74 3.09 1.76
C HIS A 22 -28.05 2.93 2.53
N GLY A 23 -28.22 1.84 3.29
CA GLY A 23 -29.42 1.63 4.12
C GLY A 23 -29.59 2.67 5.23
N ILE A 24 -28.47 3.08 5.85
CA ILE A 24 -28.46 4.14 6.88
C ILE A 24 -28.72 5.50 6.22
N ILE A 25 -28.09 5.75 5.08
CA ILE A 25 -28.25 7.01 4.34
C ILE A 25 -29.71 7.18 3.88
N ALA A 26 -30.36 6.12 3.40
CA ALA A 26 -31.75 6.16 2.99
C ALA A 26 -32.72 6.50 4.14
N ARG A 27 -32.35 6.16 5.38
CA ARG A 27 -33.13 6.42 6.60
C ARG A 27 -32.51 7.53 7.46
N TRP A 28 -31.72 8.40 6.86
CA TRP A 28 -30.98 9.42 7.61
C TRP A 28 -31.88 10.32 8.48
N ALA A 29 -33.04 10.71 7.97
CA ALA A 29 -33.98 11.56 8.71
C ALA A 29 -34.39 10.95 10.06
N ASP A 30 -34.52 9.63 10.12
CA ASP A 30 -34.91 8.89 11.31
C ASP A 30 -33.75 8.61 12.25
N LEU A 31 -32.56 8.45 11.70
CA LEU A 31 -31.39 7.92 12.41
C LEU A 31 -30.38 9.00 12.82
N GLN A 32 -30.39 10.20 12.24
CA GLN A 32 -29.35 11.23 12.42
C GLN A 32 -29.07 11.61 13.88
N ALA A 33 -30.05 11.45 14.77
CA ALA A 33 -29.90 11.73 16.20
C ALA A 33 -29.35 10.53 17.02
N ALA A 34 -29.11 9.38 16.36
CA ALA A 34 -28.69 8.17 17.07
C ALA A 34 -27.22 8.28 17.49
N PRO A 35 -26.88 8.18 18.79
CA PRO A 35 -25.53 8.41 19.30
C PRO A 35 -24.51 7.36 18.82
N TRP A 36 -24.98 6.19 18.43
CA TRP A 36 -24.15 5.08 17.97
C TRP A 36 -23.63 5.21 16.54
N LEU A 37 -24.16 6.16 15.74
CA LEU A 37 -23.76 6.32 14.31
C LEU A 37 -22.28 6.67 14.15
N THR A 38 -21.74 7.52 15.00
CA THR A 38 -20.30 7.88 14.96
C THR A 38 -19.45 6.67 15.30
N GLN A 39 -19.81 5.95 16.35
CA GLN A 39 -19.12 4.72 16.74
C GLN A 39 -19.17 3.66 15.64
N LEU A 40 -20.31 3.49 14.99
CA LEU A 40 -20.44 2.58 13.85
C LEU A 40 -19.50 2.99 12.70
N ALA A 41 -19.44 4.29 12.38
CA ALA A 41 -18.52 4.76 11.34
C ALA A 41 -17.05 4.49 11.70
N ASP A 42 -16.65 4.70 12.96
CA ASP A 42 -15.30 4.42 13.45
C ASP A 42 -14.93 2.94 13.33
N ILE A 43 -15.83 2.05 13.76
CA ILE A 43 -15.64 0.59 13.67
C ILE A 43 -15.51 0.15 12.21
N GLU A 44 -16.40 0.62 11.34
CA GLU A 44 -16.41 0.22 9.93
C GLU A 44 -15.18 0.78 9.17
N GLU A 45 -14.74 2.01 9.46
CA GLU A 45 -13.51 2.58 8.89
C GLU A 45 -12.28 1.77 9.32
N THR A 46 -12.18 1.45 10.61
CA THR A 46 -11.07 0.66 11.17
C THR A 46 -11.01 -0.72 10.53
N GLU A 47 -12.15 -1.40 10.43
CA GLU A 47 -12.22 -2.74 9.85
C GLU A 47 -11.87 -2.72 8.35
N ARG A 48 -12.29 -1.71 7.61
CA ARG A 48 -11.92 -1.55 6.19
C ARG A 48 -10.46 -1.26 6.01
N GLN A 49 -9.87 -0.45 6.86
CA GLN A 49 -8.43 -0.19 6.84
C GLN A 49 -7.64 -1.48 7.09
N ARG A 50 -8.05 -2.27 8.11
CA ARG A 50 -7.44 -3.57 8.42
C ARG A 50 -7.50 -4.52 7.22
N ARG A 51 -8.70 -4.74 6.66
CA ARG A 51 -8.89 -5.60 5.48
C ARG A 51 -8.13 -5.10 4.25
N SER A 52 -8.07 -3.79 4.06
CA SER A 52 -7.31 -3.18 2.97
C SER A 52 -5.81 -3.45 3.11
N LEU A 53 -5.27 -3.30 4.34
CA LEU A 53 -3.87 -3.60 4.63
C LEU A 53 -3.56 -5.07 4.42
N GLU A 54 -4.37 -5.98 4.97
CA GLU A 54 -4.19 -7.43 4.79
C GLU A 54 -4.17 -7.84 3.31
N ARG A 55 -5.11 -7.30 2.52
CA ARG A 55 -5.14 -7.54 1.08
C ARG A 55 -3.89 -7.01 0.38
N ARG A 56 -3.40 -5.81 0.77
CA ARG A 56 -2.15 -5.26 0.21
C ARG A 56 -0.95 -6.13 0.55
N ILE A 57 -0.82 -6.57 1.82
CA ILE A 57 0.24 -7.47 2.27
C ILE A 57 0.21 -8.78 1.47
N HIS A 58 -0.96 -9.40 1.35
CA HIS A 58 -1.11 -10.65 0.57
C HIS A 58 -0.71 -10.46 -0.90
N ASN A 59 -1.16 -9.37 -1.53
CA ASN A 59 -0.89 -9.11 -2.94
C ASN A 59 0.56 -8.69 -3.21
N ALA A 60 1.23 -8.09 -2.23
CA ALA A 60 2.61 -7.63 -2.38
C ALA A 60 3.62 -8.76 -2.54
N ARG A 61 3.37 -9.93 -1.96
CA ARG A 61 4.26 -11.12 -2.03
C ARG A 61 5.69 -10.86 -1.56
N ILE A 62 5.85 -10.08 -0.49
CA ILE A 62 7.18 -9.75 0.06
C ILE A 62 7.86 -11.01 0.64
N GLY A 63 7.07 -11.98 1.11
CA GLY A 63 7.60 -13.15 1.83
C GLY A 63 7.96 -12.83 3.28
N SER A 64 8.68 -13.74 3.93
CA SER A 64 9.23 -13.53 5.25
C SER A 64 10.56 -12.77 5.16
N PHE A 65 10.79 -11.84 6.06
CA PHE A 65 12.03 -11.05 6.10
C PHE A 65 12.36 -10.64 7.53
N LYS A 66 13.64 -10.27 7.76
CA LYS A 66 14.08 -9.73 9.04
C LYS A 66 13.80 -8.22 9.11
N PRO A 67 13.44 -7.68 10.26
CA PRO A 67 13.29 -6.24 10.46
C PRO A 67 14.60 -5.48 10.14
N LEU A 68 14.48 -4.25 9.66
CA LEU A 68 15.65 -3.40 9.39
C LEU A 68 16.45 -3.09 10.66
N ALA A 69 15.82 -3.18 11.83
CA ALA A 69 16.50 -3.06 13.13
C ALA A 69 17.62 -4.11 13.35
N ASP A 70 17.48 -5.28 12.70
CA ASP A 70 18.47 -6.36 12.75
C ASP A 70 19.55 -6.22 11.67
N PHE A 71 19.56 -5.11 10.91
CA PHE A 71 20.54 -4.87 9.86
C PHE A 71 21.88 -4.46 10.49
N ASP A 72 22.95 -5.17 10.12
CA ASP A 72 24.31 -4.84 10.56
C ASP A 72 24.87 -3.67 9.75
N TRP A 73 24.74 -2.46 10.29
CA TRP A 73 25.27 -1.25 9.67
C TRP A 73 26.80 -1.15 9.71
N ALA A 74 27.48 -1.99 10.46
CA ALA A 74 28.95 -2.05 10.45
C ALA A 74 29.49 -2.84 9.24
N TRP A 75 28.61 -3.57 8.55
CA TRP A 75 28.94 -4.36 7.38
C TRP A 75 27.87 -4.21 6.29
N PRO A 76 28.19 -3.84 5.04
CA PRO A 76 29.55 -3.58 4.49
C PRO A 76 30.10 -2.21 4.89
N LYS A 77 31.42 -2.07 4.86
CA LYS A 77 32.14 -0.84 5.27
C LYS A 77 31.80 0.42 4.45
N GLN A 78 31.17 0.25 3.28
CA GLN A 78 30.83 1.32 2.35
C GLN A 78 29.29 1.37 2.14
N ILE A 79 28.51 1.25 3.21
CA ILE A 79 27.08 1.46 3.15
C ILE A 79 26.74 2.90 3.53
N ASP A 80 26.00 3.58 2.68
CA ASP A 80 25.44 4.90 2.98
C ASP A 80 24.12 4.71 3.72
N ARG A 81 24.20 4.71 5.05
CA ARG A 81 23.05 4.55 5.92
C ARG A 81 22.03 5.69 5.75
N GLU A 82 22.50 6.92 5.66
CA GLU A 82 21.64 8.10 5.53
C GLU A 82 20.85 8.02 4.22
N GLN A 83 21.49 7.66 3.11
CA GLN A 83 20.84 7.47 1.83
C GLN A 83 19.78 6.35 1.87
N ILE A 84 20.07 5.24 2.58
CA ILE A 84 19.08 4.16 2.74
C ILE A 84 17.91 4.62 3.61
N GLU A 85 18.17 5.31 4.72
CA GLU A 85 17.12 5.85 5.60
C GLU A 85 16.25 6.87 4.87
N ASP A 86 16.81 7.68 3.96
CA ASP A 86 16.06 8.65 3.16
C ASP A 86 15.05 7.97 2.21
N LEU A 87 15.32 6.76 1.73
CA LEU A 87 14.37 5.99 0.91
C LEU A 87 13.03 5.77 1.61
N PHE A 88 13.02 5.69 2.95
CA PHE A 88 11.81 5.50 3.73
C PHE A 88 10.94 6.76 3.84
N SER A 89 11.40 7.91 3.34
CA SER A 89 10.59 9.10 3.11
C SER A 89 9.61 8.93 1.93
N PHE A 90 9.87 7.95 1.06
CA PHE A 90 9.15 7.68 -0.19
C PHE A 90 9.12 8.86 -1.16
N GLN A 91 10.06 9.79 -1.05
CA GLN A 91 10.14 10.92 -1.98
C GLN A 91 10.33 10.43 -3.42
N PHE A 92 11.15 9.40 -3.63
CA PHE A 92 11.36 8.80 -4.94
C PHE A 92 10.06 8.31 -5.63
N LEU A 93 9.05 7.85 -4.86
CA LEU A 93 7.74 7.48 -5.42
C LEU A 93 6.96 8.71 -5.91
N ARG A 94 7.03 9.82 -5.16
CA ARG A 94 6.38 11.08 -5.54
C ARG A 94 7.03 11.70 -6.77
N ASP A 95 8.34 11.55 -6.88
CA ASP A 95 9.16 12.06 -7.99
C ASP A 95 9.18 11.11 -9.21
N ALA A 96 8.47 9.96 -9.11
CA ALA A 96 8.48 8.89 -10.12
C ALA A 96 9.92 8.43 -10.48
N ALA A 97 10.83 8.46 -9.50
CA ALA A 97 12.21 8.04 -9.66
C ALA A 97 12.40 6.55 -9.38
N ASN A 98 13.40 5.95 -10.02
CA ASN A 98 13.79 4.57 -9.77
C ASN A 98 14.92 4.49 -8.76
N VAL A 99 14.89 3.44 -7.92
CA VAL A 99 15.95 3.13 -6.96
C VAL A 99 16.65 1.84 -7.41
N VAL A 100 17.98 1.85 -7.44
CA VAL A 100 18.79 0.67 -7.77
C VAL A 100 19.76 0.40 -6.61
N LEU A 101 19.61 -0.78 -5.98
CA LEU A 101 20.51 -1.24 -4.92
C LEU A 101 21.63 -2.08 -5.54
N VAL A 102 22.83 -1.54 -5.56
CA VAL A 102 24.02 -2.18 -6.17
C VAL A 102 24.99 -2.63 -5.10
N GLY A 103 25.57 -3.81 -5.27
CA GLY A 103 26.60 -4.33 -4.38
C GLY A 103 26.74 -5.86 -4.43
N PRO A 104 27.75 -6.45 -3.79
CA PRO A 104 28.00 -7.89 -3.75
C PRO A 104 26.83 -8.68 -3.15
N ASN A 105 26.84 -10.00 -3.33
CA ASN A 105 25.85 -10.87 -2.69
C ASN A 105 26.07 -10.90 -1.16
N GLY A 106 24.97 -11.08 -0.41
CA GLY A 106 25.01 -11.23 1.05
C GLY A 106 25.07 -9.95 1.87
N ILE A 107 25.18 -8.75 1.25
CA ILE A 107 25.27 -7.47 1.98
C ILE A 107 23.89 -6.89 2.42
N GLY A 108 22.81 -7.64 2.27
CA GLY A 108 21.49 -7.23 2.76
C GLY A 108 20.61 -6.42 1.80
N LYS A 109 20.94 -6.31 0.49
CA LYS A 109 20.10 -5.57 -0.50
C LYS A 109 18.64 -6.01 -0.47
N THR A 110 18.41 -7.31 -0.51
CA THR A 110 17.04 -7.89 -0.44
C THR A 110 16.34 -7.54 0.86
N MET A 111 17.05 -7.56 2.00
CA MET A 111 16.50 -7.18 3.29
C MET A 111 16.07 -5.71 3.31
N VAL A 112 16.89 -4.79 2.80
CA VAL A 112 16.54 -3.37 2.65
C VAL A 112 15.33 -3.21 1.74
N ALA A 113 15.32 -3.87 0.57
CA ALA A 113 14.21 -3.81 -0.38
C ALA A 113 12.89 -4.35 0.19
N GLN A 114 12.93 -5.45 0.97
CA GLN A 114 11.76 -6.03 1.63
C GLN A 114 11.22 -5.10 2.72
N ASN A 115 12.08 -4.51 3.55
CA ASN A 115 11.67 -3.55 4.57
C ASN A 115 11.08 -2.29 3.95
N LEU A 116 11.70 -1.75 2.88
CA LEU A 116 11.17 -0.60 2.14
C LEU A 116 9.78 -0.91 1.56
N ALA A 117 9.62 -2.08 0.93
CA ALA A 117 8.35 -2.57 0.41
C ALA A 117 7.27 -2.67 1.50
N TYR A 118 7.62 -3.22 2.67
CA TYR A 118 6.70 -3.37 3.79
C TYR A 118 6.28 -2.01 4.39
N GLN A 119 7.23 -1.10 4.58
CA GLN A 119 6.93 0.25 5.07
C GLN A 119 6.06 1.04 4.07
N ALA A 120 6.28 0.87 2.77
CA ALA A 120 5.40 1.46 1.75
C ALA A 120 3.96 0.93 1.85
N LEU A 121 3.76 -0.37 2.15
CA LEU A 121 2.43 -0.93 2.43
C LEU A 121 1.77 -0.26 3.63
N LEU A 122 2.52 -0.08 4.73
CA LEU A 122 2.02 0.58 5.94
C LEU A 122 1.64 2.04 5.65
N ALA A 123 2.43 2.72 4.81
CA ALA A 123 2.15 4.08 4.35
C ALA A 123 0.97 4.17 3.35
N GLY A 124 0.37 3.03 2.97
CA GLY A 124 -0.83 2.98 2.13
C GLY A 124 -0.58 2.72 0.65
N TYR A 125 0.66 2.61 0.22
CA TYR A 125 0.99 2.32 -1.18
C TYR A 125 0.66 0.87 -1.56
N ALA A 126 0.26 0.65 -2.81
CA ALA A 126 0.18 -0.68 -3.38
C ALA A 126 1.59 -1.12 -3.82
N VAL A 127 2.01 -2.28 -3.36
CA VAL A 127 3.36 -2.81 -3.61
C VAL A 127 3.29 -4.17 -4.27
N ARG A 128 4.25 -4.47 -5.14
CA ARG A 128 4.51 -5.80 -5.68
C ARG A 128 6.00 -6.11 -5.54
N PHE A 129 6.30 -7.22 -4.88
CA PHE A 129 7.65 -7.78 -4.79
C PHE A 129 7.72 -9.04 -5.67
N THR A 130 8.80 -9.21 -6.43
CA THR A 130 9.01 -10.36 -7.31
C THR A 130 10.50 -10.53 -7.60
N SER A 131 10.92 -11.72 -8.01
CA SER A 131 12.22 -11.85 -8.66
C SER A 131 12.11 -11.59 -10.17
N ALA A 132 13.22 -11.19 -10.79
CA ALA A 132 13.28 -10.99 -12.23
C ALA A 132 12.91 -12.26 -13.00
N SER A 133 13.43 -13.41 -12.56
CA SER A 133 13.12 -14.72 -13.16
C SER A 133 11.64 -15.10 -13.04
N ALA A 134 11.04 -14.90 -11.86
CA ALA A 134 9.62 -15.20 -11.65
C ALA A 134 8.73 -14.30 -12.52
N MET A 135 9.04 -13.00 -12.62
CA MET A 135 8.32 -12.06 -13.45
C MET A 135 8.38 -12.45 -14.94
N LEU A 136 9.58 -12.74 -15.45
CA LEU A 136 9.77 -13.12 -16.85
C LEU A 136 9.05 -14.44 -17.17
N ASN A 137 9.17 -15.45 -16.31
CA ASN A 137 8.48 -16.73 -16.50
C ASN A 137 6.95 -16.55 -16.47
N GLU A 138 6.43 -15.73 -15.55
CA GLU A 138 5.00 -15.46 -15.45
C GLU A 138 4.46 -14.74 -16.71
N LEU A 139 5.25 -13.85 -17.32
CA LEU A 139 4.89 -13.14 -18.54
C LEU A 139 5.03 -14.03 -19.78
N ALA A 140 6.10 -14.81 -19.87
CA ALA A 140 6.37 -15.71 -21.00
C ALA A 140 5.35 -16.85 -21.11
N ALA A 141 4.74 -17.29 -19.98
CA ALA A 141 3.73 -18.33 -19.94
C ALA A 141 2.34 -17.91 -20.44
N GLN A 142 2.20 -16.72 -21.05
CA GLN A 142 0.89 -16.26 -21.52
C GLN A 142 0.69 -16.58 -23.01
N ASP A 143 -0.36 -17.34 -23.31
CA ASP A 143 -0.66 -17.84 -24.65
C ASP A 143 -1.35 -16.81 -25.56
N SER A 144 -1.75 -15.65 -25.05
CA SER A 144 -2.42 -14.62 -25.83
C SER A 144 -2.05 -13.20 -25.39
N SER A 145 -2.13 -12.26 -26.32
CA SER A 145 -1.90 -10.82 -26.03
C SER A 145 -2.83 -10.29 -24.93
N ARG A 146 -4.06 -10.79 -24.87
CA ARG A 146 -5.04 -10.37 -23.85
C ARG A 146 -4.67 -10.90 -22.47
N SER A 147 -4.21 -12.14 -22.35
CA SER A 147 -3.73 -12.73 -21.08
C SER A 147 -2.46 -12.03 -20.63
N LEU A 148 -1.53 -11.75 -21.54
CA LEU A 148 -0.30 -10.99 -21.28
C LEU A 148 -0.59 -9.59 -20.76
N GLN A 149 -1.47 -8.82 -21.41
CA GLN A 149 -1.86 -7.50 -20.93
C GLN A 149 -2.49 -7.52 -19.53
N ARG A 150 -3.33 -8.53 -19.24
CA ARG A 150 -3.92 -8.71 -17.91
C ARG A 150 -2.83 -9.01 -16.87
N ARG A 151 -1.84 -9.82 -17.25
CA ARG A 151 -0.73 -10.18 -16.37
C ARG A 151 0.19 -9.00 -16.11
N LEU A 152 0.53 -8.22 -17.14
CA LEU A 152 1.35 -7.00 -17.04
C LEU A 152 0.77 -5.98 -16.03
N ARG A 153 -0.54 -5.86 -15.96
CA ARG A 153 -1.19 -4.95 -14.98
C ARG A 153 -0.81 -5.25 -13.53
N ARG A 154 -0.39 -6.46 -13.20
CA ARG A 154 0.08 -6.82 -11.85
C ARG A 154 1.42 -6.17 -11.50
N TYR A 155 2.19 -5.78 -12.51
CA TYR A 155 3.51 -5.17 -12.36
C TYR A 155 3.47 -3.66 -12.60
N VAL A 156 2.53 -3.18 -13.40
CA VAL A 156 2.42 -1.75 -13.76
C VAL A 156 1.52 -0.98 -12.79
N ASN A 157 0.47 -1.60 -12.25
CA ASN A 157 -0.50 -0.93 -11.38
C ASN A 157 -0.01 -0.63 -9.94
N PRO A 158 0.88 -1.43 -9.31
CA PRO A 158 1.43 -1.07 -8.01
C PRO A 158 2.20 0.25 -8.05
N ALA A 159 2.09 1.06 -6.98
CA ALA A 159 2.86 2.28 -6.85
C ALA A 159 4.37 1.99 -6.69
N LEU A 160 4.70 0.84 -6.09
CA LEU A 160 6.08 0.35 -5.95
C LEU A 160 6.18 -1.07 -6.48
N LEU A 161 6.96 -1.26 -7.53
CA LEU A 161 7.42 -2.57 -7.99
C LEU A 161 8.85 -2.79 -7.52
N VAL A 162 9.06 -3.87 -6.76
CA VAL A 162 10.41 -4.32 -6.37
C VAL A 162 10.75 -5.57 -7.15
N VAL A 163 11.85 -5.50 -7.89
CA VAL A 163 12.38 -6.64 -8.67
C VAL A 163 13.72 -7.04 -8.08
N ASP A 164 13.75 -8.20 -7.44
CA ASP A 164 14.99 -8.76 -6.91
C ASP A 164 15.68 -9.62 -7.97
N SER A 165 17.00 -9.61 -7.96
CA SER A 165 17.80 -10.40 -8.89
C SER A 165 18.07 -11.83 -8.40
N CYS A 166 17.71 -12.15 -7.15
CA CYS A 166 17.89 -13.50 -6.57
C CYS A 166 16.79 -14.48 -6.93
#